data_609636380fcd0efa5c746f3e74cdeaea
#
_entry.id   609636380fcd0efa5c746f3e74cdeaea
#
_cell.length_a   1.000
_cell.length_b   1.000
_cell.length_c   1.000
_cell.angle_alpha   90.00
_cell.angle_beta   90.00
_cell.angle_gamma   90.00
#
_symmetry.space_group_name_H-M   'P 1'
#
loop_
_entity.id
_entity.type
_entity.pdbx_description
1 polymer ?
#
loop_
_entity_poly.entity_id
_entity_poly.type
_entity_poly.pdbx_seq_one_letter_code
_entity_poly.pdbx_strand_id
1 'polypeptide(L)'
;RKSLVGSEMCIRDRTIREHRFPFLKKVNDWNRFEKNTGGTLVEKCCHFFDLMRFIVKSEPVSVYASGGQDVNHLDEEYEGKKPDIIDNAYVIVNFENGSRSMLELCMFAENSEMQEELTATGNIGKIETSVPSNESGKTTSNVRIGMRDGKTKQERISVDPKILEAGHHHGSTYYEHLAFINAVKNKLKPEVSLNDGLIAVAVGEAAETSIKFGRVVMLNEIIT
;
A
#
# COMPACT_ATOMS: atom_id res chain seq x y z
N ARG A 1 16.80 -13.96 2.70
CA ARG A 1 15.43 -14.11 2.13
C ARG A 1 15.49 -15.04 0.91
N LYS A 2 14.92 -16.25 1.02
CA LYS A 2 14.66 -17.04 -0.20
C LYS A 2 13.50 -16.37 -0.94
N SER A 3 13.74 -15.90 -2.16
CA SER A 3 12.68 -15.41 -3.03
C SER A 3 11.68 -16.54 -3.25
N LEU A 4 10.42 -16.35 -2.83
CA LEU A 4 9.33 -17.29 -3.12
C LEU A 4 8.97 -17.31 -4.62
N VAL A 5 9.42 -16.31 -5.33
CA VAL A 5 9.25 -16.15 -6.77
C VAL A 5 10.61 -16.42 -7.40
N GLY A 6 10.70 -17.43 -8.24
CA GLY A 6 11.90 -17.67 -9.04
C GLY A 6 12.26 -16.40 -9.83
N SER A 7 13.56 -16.17 -10.03
CA SER A 7 14.11 -14.98 -10.70
C SER A 7 13.61 -14.73 -12.13
N GLU A 8 12.78 -15.62 -12.65
CA GLU A 8 12.33 -15.65 -14.05
C GLU A 8 10.87 -15.19 -14.26
N MET A 9 10.09 -14.92 -13.19
CA MET A 9 8.71 -14.45 -13.35
C MET A 9 8.69 -12.94 -13.66
N CYS A 10 8.43 -12.59 -14.91
CA CYS A 10 8.13 -11.22 -15.30
C CYS A 10 6.73 -10.86 -14.82
N ILE A 11 6.62 -10.12 -13.72
CA ILE A 11 5.34 -9.62 -13.21
C ILE A 11 4.81 -8.59 -14.20
N ARG A 12 3.53 -8.72 -14.58
CA ARG A 12 2.85 -7.84 -15.53
C ARG A 12 1.75 -7.02 -14.87
N ASP A 13 0.98 -7.65 -14.01
CA ASP A 13 -0.15 -7.03 -13.33
C ASP A 13 -0.08 -7.31 -11.84
N ARG A 14 -0.55 -6.34 -11.07
CA ARG A 14 -0.62 -6.42 -9.64
C ARG A 14 -1.83 -5.69 -9.12
N THR A 15 -2.49 -6.25 -8.11
CA THR A 15 -3.57 -5.60 -7.39
C THR A 15 -3.29 -5.63 -5.91
N ILE A 16 -3.49 -4.49 -5.27
CA ILE A 16 -3.58 -4.34 -3.82
C ILE A 16 -4.97 -3.82 -3.51
N ARG A 17 -5.65 -4.46 -2.57
CA ARG A 17 -6.89 -3.99 -1.99
C ARG A 17 -6.67 -3.73 -0.52
N GLU A 18 -7.06 -2.55 -0.03
CA GLU A 18 -7.14 -2.25 1.38
C GLU A 18 -8.57 -1.85 1.75
N HIS A 19 -9.20 -2.64 2.62
CA HIS A 19 -10.52 -2.44 3.19
C HIS A 19 -10.40 -2.31 4.70
N ARG A 20 -10.70 -1.13 5.23
CA ARG A 20 -10.45 -0.85 6.64
C ARG A 20 -11.43 0.18 7.22
N PHE A 21 -11.22 0.48 8.48
CA PHE A 21 -11.92 1.53 9.22
C PHE A 21 -11.42 2.94 8.85
N PRO A 22 -12.23 3.99 9.13
CA PRO A 22 -11.87 5.39 8.90
C PRO A 22 -10.58 5.82 9.62
N PHE A 23 -9.99 6.92 9.18
CA PHE A 23 -8.89 7.53 9.92
C PHE A 23 -9.31 7.86 11.36
N LEU A 24 -8.55 7.34 12.31
CA LEU A 24 -8.67 7.74 13.70
C LEU A 24 -8.27 9.21 13.87
N LYS A 25 -8.94 9.89 14.79
CA LYS A 25 -8.65 11.27 15.12
C LYS A 25 -7.24 11.39 15.72
N LYS A 26 -6.44 12.28 15.18
CA LYS A 26 -5.08 12.58 15.68
C LYS A 26 -5.05 13.94 16.40
N VAL A 27 -3.93 14.26 17.03
CA VAL A 27 -3.75 15.51 17.79
C VAL A 27 -4.05 16.72 16.89
N ASN A 28 -4.88 17.64 17.40
CA ASN A 28 -5.31 18.85 16.67
C ASN A 28 -5.96 18.56 15.31
N ASP A 29 -6.53 17.36 15.12
CA ASP A 29 -7.27 16.98 13.92
C ASP A 29 -6.49 17.16 12.60
N TRP A 30 -5.15 17.18 12.68
CA TRP A 30 -4.28 17.53 11.57
C TRP A 30 -4.50 16.62 10.34
N ASN A 31 -4.87 15.37 10.58
CA ASN A 31 -5.09 14.38 9.52
C ASN A 31 -6.48 14.44 8.87
N ARG A 32 -7.26 15.50 9.13
CA ARG A 32 -8.53 15.78 8.46
C ARG A 32 -8.37 16.66 7.23
N PHE A 33 -7.16 17.18 6.98
CA PHE A 33 -6.93 18.18 5.95
C PHE A 33 -5.77 17.80 5.03
N GLU A 34 -6.04 17.78 3.71
CA GLU A 34 -5.06 17.50 2.66
C GLU A 34 -3.81 18.37 2.80
N LYS A 35 -3.98 19.66 3.09
CA LYS A 35 -2.85 20.61 3.28
C LYS A 35 -1.84 20.19 4.35
N ASN A 36 -2.24 19.35 5.30
CA ASN A 36 -1.37 18.88 6.38
C ASN A 36 -0.74 17.52 6.08
N THR A 37 -1.38 16.71 5.23
CA THR A 37 -1.04 15.30 5.01
C THR A 37 -0.56 15.00 3.59
N GLY A 38 -0.85 15.88 2.64
CA GLY A 38 -0.70 15.61 1.21
C GLY A 38 -1.86 14.78 0.62
N GLY A 39 -2.92 14.54 1.41
CA GLY A 39 -4.06 13.71 1.04
C GLY A 39 -3.97 12.25 1.54
N THR A 40 -5.06 11.53 1.42
CA THR A 40 -5.19 10.14 1.89
C THR A 40 -4.21 9.21 1.17
N LEU A 41 -4.04 9.38 -0.13
CA LEU A 41 -3.18 8.50 -0.93
C LEU A 41 -1.69 8.74 -0.63
N VAL A 42 -1.31 9.93 -0.16
CA VAL A 42 0.04 10.22 0.33
C VAL A 42 0.23 9.66 1.74
N GLU A 43 -0.61 10.07 2.70
CA GLU A 43 -0.42 9.73 4.12
C GLU A 43 -0.62 8.24 4.39
N LYS A 44 -1.61 7.63 3.72
CA LYS A 44 -2.00 6.25 3.99
C LYS A 44 -1.42 5.23 3.01
N CYS A 45 -1.28 5.59 1.73
CA CYS A 45 -1.01 4.59 0.69
C CYS A 45 0.43 4.57 0.17
N CYS A 46 1.31 5.47 0.62
CA CYS A 46 2.70 5.53 0.15
C CYS A 46 3.43 4.18 0.30
N HIS A 47 3.20 3.43 1.38
CA HIS A 47 3.80 2.11 1.57
C HIS A 47 3.30 1.06 0.55
N PHE A 48 2.08 1.18 0.04
CA PHE A 48 1.58 0.31 -1.03
C PHE A 48 2.24 0.65 -2.36
N PHE A 49 2.47 1.93 -2.65
CA PHE A 49 3.17 2.36 -3.86
C PHE A 49 4.63 1.93 -3.86
N ASP A 50 5.31 2.00 -2.70
CA ASP A 50 6.65 1.45 -2.54
C ASP A 50 6.66 -0.08 -2.73
N LEU A 51 5.70 -0.78 -2.13
CA LEU A 51 5.55 -2.23 -2.29
C LEU A 51 5.26 -2.62 -3.76
N MET A 52 4.49 -1.81 -4.51
CA MET A 52 4.28 -2.01 -5.95
C MET A 52 5.61 -1.94 -6.70
N ARG A 53 6.38 -0.89 -6.48
CA ARG A 53 7.68 -0.66 -7.09
C ARG A 53 8.67 -1.78 -6.75
N PHE A 54 8.73 -2.18 -5.48
CA PHE A 54 9.58 -3.28 -5.01
C PHE A 54 9.31 -4.61 -5.71
N ILE A 55 8.02 -4.95 -5.91
CA ILE A 55 7.65 -6.23 -6.54
C ILE A 55 7.79 -6.18 -8.06
N VAL A 56 7.38 -5.08 -8.70
CA VAL A 56 7.48 -4.90 -10.16
C VAL A 56 8.93 -4.73 -10.60
N LYS A 57 9.81 -4.24 -9.72
CA LYS A 57 11.24 -3.92 -9.98
C LYS A 57 11.39 -2.96 -11.16
N SER A 58 10.59 -1.91 -11.18
CA SER A 58 10.60 -0.89 -12.23
C SER A 58 10.10 0.42 -11.65
N GLU A 59 10.49 1.54 -12.25
CA GLU A 59 10.07 2.86 -11.82
C GLU A 59 8.66 3.19 -12.36
N PRO A 60 7.82 3.89 -11.57
CA PRO A 60 6.52 4.36 -12.01
C PRO A 60 6.67 5.52 -13.00
N VAL A 61 5.81 5.56 -14.02
CA VAL A 61 5.84 6.56 -15.09
C VAL A 61 4.61 7.45 -15.05
N SER A 62 3.42 6.88 -14.85
CA SER A 62 2.18 7.62 -14.86
C SER A 62 1.14 7.01 -13.93
N VAL A 63 0.24 7.85 -13.45
CA VAL A 63 -0.83 7.50 -12.52
C VAL A 63 -2.16 7.99 -13.05
N TYR A 64 -3.19 7.15 -12.94
CA TYR A 64 -4.59 7.54 -13.07
C TYR A 64 -5.34 7.10 -11.82
N ALA A 65 -6.17 7.98 -11.27
CA ALA A 65 -6.97 7.66 -10.10
C ALA A 65 -8.38 8.26 -10.20
N SER A 66 -9.32 7.57 -9.55
CA SER A 66 -10.69 8.00 -9.30
C SER A 66 -11.04 7.69 -7.85
N GLY A 67 -11.60 8.64 -7.13
CA GLY A 67 -11.95 8.49 -5.71
C GLY A 67 -12.67 9.72 -5.18
N GLY A 68 -13.05 9.66 -3.93
CA GLY A 68 -13.77 10.76 -3.29
C GLY A 68 -13.89 10.61 -1.78
N GLN A 69 -14.55 11.58 -1.17
CA GLN A 69 -15.03 11.54 0.20
C GLN A 69 -16.54 11.28 0.17
N ASP A 70 -16.94 10.03 0.34
CA ASP A 70 -18.31 9.61 0.08
C ASP A 70 -19.09 9.22 1.36
N VAL A 71 -18.40 8.79 2.42
CA VAL A 71 -19.02 8.25 3.63
C VAL A 71 -18.46 8.87 4.90
N ASN A 72 -17.14 8.96 5.04
CA ASN A 72 -16.50 9.34 6.29
C ASN A 72 -16.36 10.84 6.46
N HIS A 73 -16.45 11.31 7.72
CA HIS A 73 -16.13 12.67 8.12
C HIS A 73 -16.99 13.78 7.48
N LEU A 74 -18.12 13.45 6.86
CA LEU A 74 -18.99 14.38 6.16
C LEU A 74 -19.67 15.39 7.12
N ASP A 75 -19.96 14.94 8.35
CA ASP A 75 -20.62 15.73 9.40
C ASP A 75 -19.64 16.39 10.36
N GLU A 76 -18.32 16.22 10.14
CA GLU A 76 -17.27 16.81 10.98
C GLU A 76 -16.99 18.26 10.56
N GLU A 77 -16.69 19.11 11.55
CA GLU A 77 -16.26 20.50 11.33
C GLU A 77 -15.20 20.90 12.35
N TYR A 78 -14.15 21.56 11.90
CA TYR A 78 -13.02 21.99 12.71
C TYR A 78 -12.70 23.46 12.41
N GLU A 79 -12.94 24.36 13.37
CA GLU A 79 -12.73 25.79 13.22
C GLU A 79 -13.41 26.38 11.96
N GLY A 80 -14.64 25.93 11.68
CA GLY A 80 -15.42 26.36 10.52
C GLY A 80 -15.01 25.74 9.19
N LYS A 81 -14.18 24.67 9.22
CA LYS A 81 -13.72 23.94 8.02
C LYS A 81 -14.15 22.49 8.07
N LYS A 82 -14.61 21.97 6.96
CA LYS A 82 -14.90 20.55 6.77
C LYS A 82 -13.62 19.80 6.38
N PRO A 83 -13.49 18.53 6.79
CA PRO A 83 -12.46 17.62 6.26
C PRO A 83 -12.49 17.57 4.73
N ASP A 84 -11.30 17.47 4.13
CA ASP A 84 -11.13 17.45 2.67
C ASP A 84 -10.31 16.23 2.19
N ILE A 85 -10.20 15.19 3.03
CA ILE A 85 -9.52 13.94 2.73
C ILE A 85 -10.48 12.93 2.10
N ILE A 86 -10.03 12.21 1.09
CA ILE A 86 -10.82 11.14 0.47
C ILE A 86 -10.87 9.88 1.36
N ASP A 87 -11.90 9.07 1.21
CA ASP A 87 -12.11 7.83 1.97
C ASP A 87 -12.19 6.57 1.10
N ASN A 88 -12.18 6.73 -0.21
CA ASN A 88 -12.07 5.64 -1.17
C ASN A 88 -11.37 6.08 -2.46
N ALA A 89 -10.70 5.13 -3.10
CA ALA A 89 -10.09 5.37 -4.41
C ALA A 89 -9.73 4.09 -5.15
N TYR A 90 -9.73 4.17 -6.47
CA TYR A 90 -9.07 3.25 -7.39
C TYR A 90 -7.91 3.97 -8.05
N VAL A 91 -6.70 3.39 -7.94
CA VAL A 91 -5.47 3.99 -8.49
C VAL A 91 -4.80 3.00 -9.43
N ILE A 92 -4.47 3.43 -10.64
CA ILE A 92 -3.69 2.66 -11.62
C ILE A 92 -2.33 3.32 -11.78
N VAL A 93 -1.26 2.54 -11.58
CA VAL A 93 0.13 2.97 -11.76
C VAL A 93 0.75 2.20 -12.93
N ASN A 94 1.27 2.90 -13.92
CA ASN A 94 2.02 2.32 -15.03
C ASN A 94 3.53 2.46 -14.78
N PHE A 95 4.31 1.44 -15.17
CA PHE A 95 5.74 1.35 -14.95
C PHE A 95 6.51 1.31 -16.26
N GLU A 96 7.79 1.73 -16.23
CA GLU A 96 8.68 1.80 -17.40
C GLU A 96 8.79 0.47 -18.16
N ASN A 97 8.79 -0.66 -17.45
CA ASN A 97 8.87 -2.00 -18.05
C ASN A 97 7.55 -2.49 -18.68
N GLY A 98 6.53 -1.63 -18.76
CA GLY A 98 5.21 -1.92 -19.31
C GLY A 98 4.28 -2.69 -18.34
N SER A 99 4.70 -2.96 -17.12
CA SER A 99 3.83 -3.50 -16.05
C SER A 99 2.88 -2.43 -15.54
N ARG A 100 1.81 -2.87 -14.90
CA ARG A 100 0.85 -1.98 -14.23
C ARG A 100 0.42 -2.55 -12.90
N SER A 101 0.03 -1.65 -11.98
CA SER A 101 -0.51 -2.02 -10.69
C SER A 101 -1.79 -1.25 -10.41
N MET A 102 -2.68 -1.83 -9.62
CA MET A 102 -3.91 -1.20 -9.16
C MET A 102 -3.95 -1.23 -7.63
N LEU A 103 -4.34 -0.12 -7.03
CA LEU A 103 -4.76 -0.02 -5.63
C LEU A 103 -6.28 0.21 -5.60
N GLU A 104 -6.97 -0.56 -4.78
CA GLU A 104 -8.34 -0.32 -4.34
C GLU A 104 -8.29 0.03 -2.86
N LEU A 105 -8.70 1.25 -2.50
CA LEU A 105 -8.81 1.73 -1.13
C LEU A 105 -10.27 1.92 -0.77
N CYS A 106 -10.71 1.37 0.36
CA CYS A 106 -11.99 1.67 0.99
C CYS A 106 -11.82 1.80 2.50
N MET A 107 -12.11 2.99 3.05
CA MET A 107 -11.95 3.30 4.47
C MET A 107 -13.29 3.35 5.24
N PHE A 108 -14.31 2.66 4.72
CA PHE A 108 -15.61 2.45 5.39
C PHE A 108 -16.03 0.96 5.28
N ALA A 109 -15.06 0.07 5.47
CA ALA A 109 -15.21 -1.38 5.37
C ALA A 109 -14.63 -2.08 6.63
N GLU A 110 -15.07 -1.62 7.81
CA GLU A 110 -14.52 -1.96 9.11
C GLU A 110 -14.54 -3.45 9.44
N ASN A 111 -15.57 -4.16 8.96
CA ASN A 111 -15.75 -5.59 9.26
C ASN A 111 -15.26 -6.50 8.14
N SER A 112 -14.36 -6.03 7.29
CA SER A 112 -13.71 -6.91 6.32
C SER A 112 -12.90 -8.00 7.02
N GLU A 113 -13.05 -9.24 6.59
CA GLU A 113 -12.26 -10.37 7.12
C GLU A 113 -10.76 -10.19 6.85
N MET A 114 -10.44 -9.73 5.65
CA MET A 114 -9.08 -9.41 5.22
C MET A 114 -8.97 -7.91 5.03
N GLN A 115 -8.11 -7.27 5.80
CA GLN A 115 -7.82 -5.85 5.65
C GLN A 115 -7.09 -5.57 4.36
N GLU A 116 -6.12 -6.43 4.00
CA GLU A 116 -5.35 -6.29 2.78
C GLU A 116 -5.41 -7.59 1.97
N GLU A 117 -5.53 -7.44 0.65
CA GLU A 117 -5.39 -8.53 -0.30
C GLU A 117 -4.44 -8.11 -1.40
N LEU A 118 -3.47 -8.98 -1.68
CA LEU A 118 -2.41 -8.69 -2.64
C LEU A 118 -2.32 -9.82 -3.67
N THR A 119 -2.29 -9.43 -4.94
CA THR A 119 -2.03 -10.36 -6.02
C THR A 119 -0.90 -9.85 -6.91
N ALA A 120 -0.10 -10.77 -7.45
CA ALA A 120 0.89 -10.47 -8.47
C ALA A 120 0.80 -11.54 -9.55
N THR A 121 0.55 -11.13 -10.78
CA THR A 121 0.42 -12.02 -11.93
C THR A 121 1.57 -11.79 -12.90
N GLY A 122 2.23 -12.86 -13.27
CA GLY A 122 3.31 -12.85 -14.24
C GLY A 122 3.07 -13.82 -15.38
N ASN A 123 4.07 -13.91 -16.27
CA ASN A 123 4.00 -14.76 -17.46
C ASN A 123 3.94 -16.27 -17.17
N ILE A 124 4.38 -16.72 -16.00
CA ILE A 124 4.44 -18.13 -15.62
C ILE A 124 3.48 -18.54 -14.49
N GLY A 125 2.88 -17.59 -13.80
CA GLY A 125 1.98 -17.88 -12.68
C GLY A 125 1.44 -16.65 -11.98
N LYS A 126 0.74 -16.89 -10.87
CA LYS A 126 0.12 -15.87 -10.00
C LYS A 126 0.46 -16.16 -8.55
N ILE A 127 0.68 -15.11 -7.76
CA ILE A 127 0.75 -15.16 -6.29
C ILE A 127 -0.44 -14.42 -5.74
N GLU A 128 -1.05 -14.98 -4.71
CA GLU A 128 -2.18 -14.42 -3.98
C GLU A 128 -1.87 -14.51 -2.49
N THR A 129 -2.08 -13.41 -1.77
CA THR A 129 -1.94 -13.37 -0.31
C THR A 129 -2.89 -12.35 0.29
N SER A 130 -3.13 -12.46 1.59
CA SER A 130 -3.98 -11.54 2.33
C SER A 130 -3.44 -11.29 3.73
N VAL A 131 -3.76 -10.13 4.29
CA VAL A 131 -3.51 -9.78 5.70
C VAL A 131 -4.88 -9.70 6.38
N PRO A 132 -5.13 -10.48 7.45
CA PRO A 132 -6.38 -10.42 8.17
C PRO A 132 -6.59 -9.05 8.83
N SER A 133 -7.84 -8.63 8.99
CA SER A 133 -8.14 -7.49 9.86
C SER A 133 -7.93 -7.86 11.34
N ASN A 134 -7.65 -6.87 12.17
CA ASN A 134 -7.52 -7.08 13.63
C ASN A 134 -8.83 -7.62 14.22
N GLU A 135 -9.96 -7.17 13.71
CA GLU A 135 -11.31 -7.53 14.15
C GLU A 135 -11.67 -8.98 13.79
N SER A 136 -11.03 -9.56 12.79
CA SER A 136 -11.28 -10.96 12.37
C SER A 136 -10.79 -12.01 13.37
N GLY A 137 -9.93 -11.63 14.32
CA GLY A 137 -9.28 -12.55 15.26
C GLY A 137 -8.28 -13.53 14.59
N LYS A 138 -8.03 -13.39 13.29
CA LYS A 138 -7.07 -14.22 12.55
C LYS A 138 -5.66 -13.63 12.68
N THR A 139 -4.69 -14.49 12.91
CA THR A 139 -3.27 -14.10 13.08
C THR A 139 -2.36 -14.67 11.99
N THR A 140 -2.95 -15.33 10.99
CA THR A 140 -2.20 -16.04 9.95
C THR A 140 -2.66 -15.63 8.57
N SER A 141 -1.67 -15.44 7.70
CA SER A 141 -1.87 -15.20 6.27
C SER A 141 -1.59 -16.48 5.48
N ASN A 142 -2.25 -16.63 4.34
CA ASN A 142 -1.95 -17.69 3.40
C ASN A 142 -1.34 -17.08 2.14
N VAL A 143 -0.23 -17.65 1.68
CA VAL A 143 0.36 -17.33 0.38
C VAL A 143 0.06 -18.49 -0.55
N ARG A 144 -0.66 -18.24 -1.64
CA ARG A 144 -0.95 -19.20 -2.69
C ARG A 144 -0.19 -18.84 -3.95
N ILE A 145 0.52 -19.82 -4.51
CA ILE A 145 1.20 -19.71 -5.79
C ILE A 145 0.54 -20.67 -6.75
N GLY A 146 -0.04 -20.15 -7.83
CA GLY A 146 -0.60 -20.95 -8.92
C GLY A 146 0.23 -20.78 -10.19
N MET A 147 0.76 -21.87 -10.72
CA MET A 147 1.54 -21.88 -11.95
C MET A 147 0.66 -22.13 -13.16
N ARG A 148 1.02 -21.60 -14.33
CA ARG A 148 0.27 -21.83 -15.57
C ARG A 148 0.29 -23.29 -16.04
N ASP A 149 1.24 -24.09 -15.58
CA ASP A 149 1.30 -25.53 -15.85
C ASP A 149 0.33 -26.37 -14.96
N GLY A 150 -0.49 -25.68 -14.15
CA GLY A 150 -1.48 -26.29 -13.25
C GLY A 150 -0.96 -26.63 -11.86
N LYS A 151 0.34 -26.49 -11.60
CA LYS A 151 0.89 -26.72 -10.26
C LYS A 151 0.50 -25.62 -9.31
N THR A 152 0.20 -25.98 -8.07
CA THR A 152 -0.12 -25.05 -7.00
C THR A 152 0.72 -25.33 -5.77
N LYS A 153 1.13 -24.25 -5.07
CA LYS A 153 1.76 -24.31 -3.76
C LYS A 153 1.02 -23.36 -2.83
N GLN A 154 0.84 -23.76 -1.60
CA GLN A 154 0.26 -22.91 -0.56
C GLN A 154 1.14 -22.97 0.67
N GLU A 155 1.41 -21.81 1.25
CA GLU A 155 2.15 -21.68 2.50
C GLU A 155 1.33 -20.84 3.48
N ARG A 156 1.34 -21.27 4.72
CA ARG A 156 0.74 -20.53 5.82
C ARG A 156 1.84 -19.72 6.51
N ILE A 157 1.65 -18.42 6.61
CA ILE A 157 2.56 -17.50 7.27
C ILE A 157 1.93 -17.13 8.62
N SER A 158 2.67 -17.34 9.69
CA SER A 158 2.29 -16.91 11.03
C SER A 158 3.34 -15.98 11.59
N VAL A 159 2.90 -15.00 12.38
CA VAL A 159 3.78 -14.12 13.15
C VAL A 159 3.83 -14.64 14.59
N ASP A 160 4.99 -14.56 15.23
CA ASP A 160 5.13 -14.90 16.65
C ASP A 160 4.13 -14.06 17.47
N PRO A 161 3.31 -14.69 18.35
CA PRO A 161 2.36 -13.97 19.17
C PRO A 161 2.97 -12.82 19.98
N LYS A 162 4.20 -12.97 20.49
CA LYS A 162 4.90 -11.90 21.21
C LYS A 162 5.21 -10.68 20.32
N ILE A 163 5.41 -10.89 19.03
CA ILE A 163 5.63 -9.80 18.06
C ILE A 163 4.30 -9.11 17.76
N LEU A 164 3.20 -9.87 17.68
CA LEU A 164 1.85 -9.30 17.52
C LEU A 164 1.45 -8.45 18.73
N GLU A 165 1.82 -8.85 19.95
CA GLU A 165 1.60 -8.07 21.16
C GLU A 165 2.43 -6.78 21.23
N ALA A 166 3.58 -6.73 20.55
CA ALA A 166 4.47 -5.57 20.55
C ALA A 166 3.97 -4.38 19.72
N GLY A 167 2.91 -4.53 18.92
CA GLY A 167 2.37 -3.43 18.13
C GLY A 167 1.42 -3.89 17.02
N HIS A 168 0.94 -2.90 16.28
CA HIS A 168 0.02 -3.11 15.15
C HIS A 168 0.74 -3.59 13.88
N HIS A 169 -0.01 -3.78 12.78
CA HIS A 169 0.50 -4.12 11.44
C HIS A 169 1.14 -5.50 11.34
N HIS A 170 0.62 -6.49 12.08
CA HIS A 170 1.05 -7.90 11.99
C HIS A 170 2.57 -8.09 12.10
N GLY A 171 3.23 -7.27 12.94
CA GLY A 171 4.66 -7.34 13.21
C GLY A 171 5.55 -6.60 12.22
N SER A 172 5.02 -5.96 11.17
CA SER A 172 5.84 -5.20 10.22
C SER A 172 6.63 -4.08 10.88
N THR A 173 6.01 -3.32 11.78
CA THR A 173 6.68 -2.27 12.57
C THR A 173 7.86 -2.83 13.39
N TYR A 174 7.71 -3.99 14.01
CA TYR A 174 8.80 -4.63 14.75
C TYR A 174 9.97 -4.98 13.84
N TYR A 175 9.71 -5.60 12.69
CA TYR A 175 10.76 -5.99 11.74
C TYR A 175 11.43 -4.79 11.10
N GLU A 176 10.70 -3.71 10.83
CA GLU A 176 11.25 -2.44 10.36
C GLU A 176 12.27 -1.87 11.34
N HIS A 177 11.92 -1.81 12.64
CA HIS A 177 12.85 -1.36 13.67
C HIS A 177 14.09 -2.25 13.77
N LEU A 178 13.95 -3.57 13.67
CA LEU A 178 15.09 -4.49 13.67
C LEU A 178 16.01 -4.24 12.46
N ALA A 179 15.44 -4.07 11.28
CA ALA A 179 16.20 -3.79 10.06
C ALA A 179 16.95 -2.45 10.17
N PHE A 180 16.30 -1.42 10.69
CA PHE A 180 16.90 -0.11 10.91
C PHE A 180 18.05 -0.17 11.94
N ILE A 181 17.82 -0.79 13.10
CA ILE A 181 18.83 -0.99 14.13
C ILE A 181 20.06 -1.75 13.58
N ASN A 182 19.79 -2.79 12.78
CA ASN A 182 20.87 -3.56 12.14
C ASN A 182 21.67 -2.70 11.16
N ALA A 183 21.00 -1.89 10.35
CA ALA A 183 21.65 -0.98 9.41
C ALA A 183 22.55 0.03 10.15
N VAL A 184 22.05 0.65 11.23
CA VAL A 184 22.81 1.60 12.05
C VAL A 184 24.03 0.94 12.70
N LYS A 185 23.83 -0.21 13.39
CA LYS A 185 24.91 -0.91 14.10
C LYS A 185 26.03 -1.39 13.18
N ASN A 186 25.69 -1.84 11.99
CA ASN A 186 26.64 -2.42 11.04
C ASN A 186 27.03 -1.45 9.92
N LYS A 187 26.63 -0.17 9.99
CA LYS A 187 26.91 0.87 8.98
C LYS A 187 26.49 0.43 7.57
N LEU A 188 25.37 -0.25 7.45
CA LEU A 188 24.79 -0.70 6.20
C LEU A 188 23.86 0.37 5.63
N LYS A 189 23.61 0.33 4.34
CA LYS A 189 22.53 1.11 3.74
C LYS A 189 21.18 0.57 4.25
N PRO A 190 20.18 1.43 4.52
CA PRO A 190 18.85 0.98 4.85
C PRO A 190 18.23 0.21 3.67
N GLU A 191 17.33 -0.73 3.98
CA GLU A 191 16.62 -1.51 2.94
C GLU A 191 15.71 -0.61 2.08
N VAL A 192 15.15 0.43 2.67
CA VAL A 192 14.35 1.47 2.01
C VAL A 192 15.09 2.80 2.13
N SER A 193 15.42 3.42 1.02
CA SER A 193 16.15 4.69 0.99
C SER A 193 15.19 5.90 1.01
N LEU A 194 15.75 7.09 1.23
CA LEU A 194 14.99 8.34 1.09
C LEU A 194 14.41 8.52 -0.33
N ASN A 195 15.13 8.04 -1.35
CA ASN A 195 14.64 8.09 -2.73
C ASN A 195 13.45 7.17 -2.94
N ASP A 196 13.43 6.00 -2.31
CA ASP A 196 12.27 5.10 -2.37
C ASP A 196 11.06 5.76 -1.72
N GLY A 197 11.23 6.41 -0.57
CA GLY A 197 10.20 7.20 0.09
C GLY A 197 9.71 8.38 -0.76
N LEU A 198 10.62 9.12 -1.40
CA LEU A 198 10.28 10.22 -2.31
C LEU A 198 9.38 9.74 -3.45
N ILE A 199 9.75 8.67 -4.12
CA ILE A 199 8.99 8.12 -5.24
C ILE A 199 7.62 7.61 -4.77
N ALA A 200 7.55 6.94 -3.63
CA ALA A 200 6.29 6.45 -3.07
C ALA A 200 5.30 7.60 -2.76
N VAL A 201 5.80 8.68 -2.16
CA VAL A 201 5.02 9.91 -1.90
C VAL A 201 4.60 10.58 -3.20
N ALA A 202 5.49 10.67 -4.18
CA ALA A 202 5.19 11.28 -5.48
C ALA A 202 4.10 10.52 -6.25
N VAL A 203 4.04 9.20 -6.15
CA VAL A 203 2.94 8.41 -6.73
C VAL A 203 1.62 8.73 -6.03
N GLY A 204 1.61 8.90 -4.70
CA GLY A 204 0.45 9.35 -3.94
C GLY A 204 -0.03 10.73 -4.37
N GLU A 205 0.87 11.69 -4.48
CA GLU A 205 0.58 13.07 -4.95
C GLU A 205 0.06 13.08 -6.40
N ALA A 206 0.65 12.26 -7.28
CA ALA A 206 0.16 12.09 -8.64
C ALA A 206 -1.26 11.52 -8.67
N ALA A 207 -1.60 10.61 -7.75
CA ALA A 207 -2.93 10.03 -7.64
C ALA A 207 -3.96 11.05 -7.12
N GLU A 208 -3.66 11.81 -6.06
CA GLU A 208 -4.50 12.93 -5.59
C GLU A 208 -4.72 13.97 -6.71
N THR A 209 -3.65 14.34 -7.41
CA THR A 209 -3.69 15.24 -8.57
C THR A 209 -4.56 14.68 -9.70
N SER A 210 -4.47 13.37 -9.97
CA SER A 210 -5.28 12.70 -10.98
C SER A 210 -6.78 12.74 -10.63
N ILE A 211 -7.16 12.51 -9.39
CA ILE A 211 -8.55 12.64 -8.91
C ILE A 211 -9.03 14.07 -9.11
N LYS A 212 -8.25 15.04 -8.67
CA LYS A 212 -8.60 16.46 -8.73
C LYS A 212 -8.84 16.99 -10.14
N PHE A 213 -8.05 16.53 -11.11
CA PHE A 213 -8.12 17.03 -12.50
C PHE A 213 -8.77 16.04 -13.50
N GLY A 214 -9.14 14.85 -13.06
CA GLY A 214 -9.80 13.83 -13.90
C GLY A 214 -8.94 13.33 -15.07
N ARG A 215 -7.60 13.31 -14.91
CA ARG A 215 -6.66 12.96 -15.99
C ARG A 215 -5.51 12.08 -15.51
N VAL A 216 -4.83 11.46 -16.47
CA VAL A 216 -3.52 10.83 -16.21
C VAL A 216 -2.51 11.91 -15.81
N VAL A 217 -1.69 11.62 -14.81
CA VAL A 217 -0.59 12.45 -14.35
C VAL A 217 0.73 11.71 -14.58
N MET A 218 1.66 12.35 -15.25
CA MET A 218 3.01 11.80 -15.43
C MET A 218 3.84 12.08 -14.18
N LEU A 219 4.67 11.13 -13.76
CA LEU A 219 5.43 11.29 -12.51
C LEU A 219 6.45 12.45 -12.56
N ASN A 220 6.97 12.77 -13.74
CA ASN A 220 7.84 13.92 -13.94
C ASN A 220 7.11 15.29 -13.83
N GLU A 221 5.79 15.32 -13.74
CA GLU A 221 5.04 16.55 -13.36
C GLU A 221 5.13 16.82 -11.86
N ILE A 222 5.41 15.81 -11.04
CA ILE A 222 5.47 15.86 -9.58
C ILE A 222 6.93 15.99 -9.10
N ILE A 223 7.82 15.18 -9.67
CA ILE A 223 9.25 15.20 -9.33
C ILE A 223 9.98 15.96 -10.41
N THR A 224 10.44 17.16 -10.10
CA THR A 224 11.28 18.03 -10.97
C THR A 224 12.77 17.81 -10.71
#